data_61f79f43a194c1aba06e3cbea7f3a842
#
_entry.id   61f79f43a194c1aba06e3cbea7f3a842
#
_cell.length_a   1.000
_cell.length_b   1.000
_cell.length_c   1.000
_cell.angle_alpha   90.00
_cell.angle_beta   90.00
_cell.angle_gamma   90.00
#
_symmetry.space_group_name_H-M   'P 1'
#
loop_
_entity.id
_entity.type
_entity.pdbx_description
1 polymer ?
#
loop_
_entity_poly.entity_id
_entity_poly.type
_entity_poly.pdbx_seq_one_letter_code
_entity_poly.pdbx_strand_id
1 'polypeptide(L)'
;MQTQSVDTLAAVAAVDLVKVYGSGDTAVRALDGVTVGFARAQFTAIMGPSGSGKSTLMHCLAGLDTATSGQALLGGTDLTKQPDKVLTKVRRERIGFVFQAFNLLPQLTAAQNIMLPLELSGRRPDPHLYGHLTESLGITSRLDHRPGELSGGQQQRVAIARALMSRPEVVFADEPTGNLDSRSGAEVLLFLRNSVRELGQTIVMVTHDPSAAAYADRVVLLADGRVAGEIDHPDITSVSDALQSLAVAR
;
A
#
# COMPACT_ATOMS: atom_id res chain seq x y z
N MET A 1 4.13 -22.10 22.97
CA MET A 1 3.38 -21.00 22.34
C MET A 1 4.17 -19.73 22.55
N GLN A 2 5.01 -19.35 21.57
CA GLN A 2 5.71 -18.06 21.60
C GLN A 2 4.78 -17.05 20.89
N THR A 3 4.09 -16.23 21.64
CA THR A 3 3.53 -14.96 21.15
C THR A 3 4.73 -14.11 20.71
N GLN A 4 5.04 -14.10 19.43
CA GLN A 4 5.96 -13.10 18.89
C GLN A 4 5.33 -11.75 19.23
N SER A 5 6.01 -11.01 20.10
CA SER A 5 5.68 -9.62 20.40
C SER A 5 5.71 -8.87 19.07
N VAL A 6 4.55 -8.47 18.58
CA VAL A 6 4.43 -7.56 17.44
C VAL A 6 5.24 -6.33 17.80
N ASP A 7 6.32 -6.15 17.07
CA ASP A 7 7.39 -5.22 17.40
C ASP A 7 6.82 -3.80 17.56
N THR A 8 7.10 -3.17 18.67
CA THR A 8 6.73 -1.76 18.97
C THR A 8 7.28 -0.77 17.92
N LEU A 9 8.11 -1.25 17.01
CA LEU A 9 8.73 -0.52 15.90
C LEU A 9 7.94 -0.57 14.57
N ALA A 10 6.87 -1.37 14.48
CA ALA A 10 6.08 -1.46 13.27
C ALA A 10 5.34 -0.13 12.96
N ALA A 11 5.36 0.31 11.70
CA ALA A 11 4.54 1.43 11.24
C ALA A 11 3.06 1.03 11.23
N VAL A 12 2.79 -0.20 10.75
CA VAL A 12 1.45 -0.78 10.70
C VAL A 12 1.52 -2.28 10.99
N ALA A 13 0.52 -2.83 11.67
CA ALA A 13 0.49 -4.25 12.02
C ALA A 13 -0.93 -4.81 12.08
N ALA A 14 -1.07 -6.09 11.76
CA ALA A 14 -2.23 -6.92 12.07
C ALA A 14 -1.88 -7.83 13.26
N VAL A 15 -2.83 -8.02 14.17
CA VAL A 15 -2.72 -8.95 15.31
C VAL A 15 -3.97 -9.79 15.37
N ASP A 16 -3.83 -11.09 15.14
CA ASP A 16 -4.92 -12.08 15.09
C ASP A 16 -6.11 -11.60 14.24
N LEU A 17 -5.81 -10.93 13.12
CA LEU A 17 -6.79 -10.25 12.30
C LEU A 17 -7.64 -11.26 11.53
N VAL A 18 -8.96 -11.21 11.73
CA VAL A 18 -9.94 -12.04 11.04
C VAL A 18 -10.90 -11.16 10.26
N LYS A 19 -11.20 -11.57 9.02
CA LYS A 19 -12.25 -10.96 8.20
C LYS A 19 -13.11 -12.02 7.56
N VAL A 20 -14.41 -11.95 7.83
CA VAL A 20 -15.43 -12.81 7.24
C VAL A 20 -16.42 -11.93 6.48
N TYR A 21 -16.68 -12.24 5.22
CA TYR A 21 -17.74 -11.64 4.40
C TYR A 21 -18.94 -12.58 4.35
N GLY A 22 -20.13 -12.02 4.30
CA GLY A 22 -21.37 -12.78 4.27
C GLY A 22 -21.74 -13.39 5.63
N SER A 23 -22.73 -14.27 5.65
CA SER A 23 -23.23 -14.95 6.86
C SER A 23 -23.78 -16.33 6.51
N GLY A 24 -23.88 -17.22 7.51
CA GLY A 24 -24.35 -18.58 7.31
C GLY A 24 -23.54 -19.36 6.28
N ASP A 25 -24.21 -20.10 5.40
CA ASP A 25 -23.58 -20.99 4.41
C ASP A 25 -22.81 -20.23 3.29
N THR A 26 -23.00 -18.92 3.16
CA THR A 26 -22.29 -18.06 2.19
C THR A 26 -21.10 -17.31 2.80
N ALA A 27 -20.75 -17.62 4.05
CA ALA A 27 -19.65 -16.95 4.74
C ALA A 27 -18.29 -17.30 4.10
N VAL A 28 -17.55 -16.28 3.68
CA VAL A 28 -16.18 -16.42 3.16
C VAL A 28 -15.20 -15.81 4.16
N ARG A 29 -14.34 -16.63 4.72
CA ARG A 29 -13.26 -16.18 5.61
C ARG A 29 -12.07 -15.73 4.77
N ALA A 30 -11.97 -14.43 4.54
CA ALA A 30 -10.92 -13.82 3.73
C ALA A 30 -9.60 -13.63 4.50
N LEU A 31 -9.66 -13.44 5.83
CA LEU A 31 -8.52 -13.43 6.74
C LEU A 31 -8.82 -14.34 7.93
N ASP A 32 -7.82 -15.12 8.34
CA ASP A 32 -7.96 -16.17 9.37
C ASP A 32 -6.82 -16.10 10.38
N GLY A 33 -6.88 -15.13 11.29
CA GLY A 33 -5.92 -14.95 12.37
C GLY A 33 -4.56 -14.42 11.88
N VAL A 34 -4.56 -13.46 10.94
CA VAL A 34 -3.32 -12.89 10.40
C VAL A 34 -2.62 -12.05 11.47
N THR A 35 -1.36 -12.42 11.77
CA THR A 35 -0.46 -11.64 12.61
C THR A 35 0.79 -11.32 11.80
N VAL A 36 0.99 -10.01 11.49
CA VAL A 36 2.13 -9.51 10.71
C VAL A 36 2.38 -8.05 10.99
N GLY A 37 3.65 -7.66 11.11
CA GLY A 37 4.08 -6.27 11.26
C GLY A 37 4.83 -5.79 10.01
N PHE A 38 4.70 -4.50 9.70
CA PHE A 38 5.40 -3.81 8.61
C PHE A 38 6.28 -2.72 9.24
N ALA A 39 7.59 -2.88 9.11
CA ALA A 39 8.57 -2.02 9.74
C ALA A 39 8.55 -0.60 9.14
N ARG A 40 8.95 0.40 9.96
CA ARG A 40 9.13 1.77 9.48
C ARG A 40 10.28 1.85 8.48
N ALA A 41 10.16 2.76 7.51
CA ALA A 41 11.16 3.00 6.48
C ALA A 41 11.60 1.71 5.76
N GLN A 42 10.62 0.84 5.47
CA GLN A 42 10.80 -0.41 4.74
C GLN A 42 9.79 -0.50 3.59
N PHE A 43 10.23 -1.06 2.47
CA PHE A 43 9.35 -1.43 1.36
C PHE A 43 8.99 -2.92 1.50
N THR A 44 7.75 -3.21 1.86
CA THR A 44 7.25 -4.60 1.96
C THR A 44 6.23 -4.88 0.87
N ALA A 45 6.37 -5.98 0.16
CA ALA A 45 5.36 -6.49 -0.76
C ALA A 45 4.52 -7.60 -0.10
N ILE A 46 3.21 -7.62 -0.34
CA ILE A 46 2.30 -8.70 0.03
C ILE A 46 1.95 -9.47 -1.25
N MET A 47 2.25 -10.75 -1.26
CA MET A 47 2.02 -11.62 -2.42
C MET A 47 1.23 -12.86 -2.03
N GLY A 48 0.77 -13.58 -3.04
CA GLY A 48 0.04 -14.85 -2.87
C GLY A 48 -0.98 -15.06 -4.00
N PRO A 49 -1.59 -16.23 -4.08
CA PRO A 49 -2.58 -16.58 -5.10
C PRO A 49 -3.78 -15.61 -5.11
N SER A 50 -4.54 -15.61 -6.20
CA SER A 50 -5.82 -14.88 -6.25
C SER A 50 -6.76 -15.41 -5.15
N GLY A 51 -7.46 -14.51 -4.48
CA GLY A 51 -8.36 -14.85 -3.36
C GLY A 51 -7.66 -15.15 -2.02
N SER A 52 -6.33 -15.03 -1.91
CA SER A 52 -5.63 -15.31 -0.64
C SER A 52 -5.83 -14.28 0.47
N GLY A 53 -6.54 -13.17 0.21
CA GLY A 53 -6.84 -12.14 1.22
C GLY A 53 -5.93 -10.90 1.21
N LYS A 54 -5.02 -10.73 0.22
CA LYS A 54 -4.06 -9.62 0.15
C LYS A 54 -4.70 -8.24 0.22
N SER A 55 -5.61 -7.93 -0.70
CA SER A 55 -6.31 -6.63 -0.71
C SER A 55 -7.19 -6.46 0.52
N THR A 56 -7.80 -7.55 1.03
CA THR A 56 -8.56 -7.51 2.29
C THR A 56 -7.67 -7.13 3.47
N LEU A 57 -6.46 -7.74 3.57
CA LEU A 57 -5.50 -7.39 4.62
C LEU A 57 -5.12 -5.91 4.53
N MET A 58 -4.74 -5.46 3.35
CA MET A 58 -4.38 -4.06 3.12
C MET A 58 -5.54 -3.12 3.46
N HIS A 59 -6.77 -3.42 3.05
CA HIS A 59 -7.95 -2.59 3.34
C HIS A 59 -8.26 -2.53 4.85
N CYS A 60 -8.13 -3.63 5.57
CA CYS A 60 -8.30 -3.64 7.02
C CYS A 60 -7.20 -2.81 7.72
N LEU A 61 -5.92 -2.97 7.31
CA LEU A 61 -4.79 -2.20 7.84
C LEU A 61 -4.90 -0.70 7.55
N ALA A 62 -5.55 -0.35 6.45
CA ALA A 62 -5.78 1.03 6.05
C ALA A 62 -7.07 1.64 6.64
N GLY A 63 -7.85 0.87 7.42
CA GLY A 63 -9.15 1.29 7.93
C GLY A 63 -10.17 1.60 6.84
N LEU A 64 -10.02 0.99 5.66
CA LEU A 64 -11.00 1.04 4.56
C LEU A 64 -12.08 -0.02 4.71
N ASP A 65 -11.76 -1.12 5.40
CA ASP A 65 -12.70 -2.19 5.74
C ASP A 65 -12.57 -2.54 7.22
N THR A 66 -13.68 -2.98 7.82
CA THR A 66 -13.74 -3.32 9.24
C THR A 66 -13.43 -4.81 9.43
N ALA A 67 -12.45 -5.13 10.27
CA ALA A 67 -12.16 -6.51 10.64
C ALA A 67 -13.33 -7.13 11.44
N THR A 68 -13.52 -8.44 11.31
CA THR A 68 -14.50 -9.18 12.10
C THR A 68 -14.01 -9.36 13.55
N SER A 69 -12.69 -9.60 13.71
CA SER A 69 -12.03 -9.64 15.02
C SER A 69 -10.53 -9.42 14.87
N GLY A 70 -9.81 -9.34 15.98
CA GLY A 70 -8.38 -9.00 16.00
C GLY A 70 -8.15 -7.50 15.97
N GLN A 71 -6.95 -7.07 15.63
CA GLN A 71 -6.55 -5.66 15.65
C GLN A 71 -5.78 -5.28 14.38
N ALA A 72 -6.06 -4.06 13.88
CA ALA A 72 -5.26 -3.36 12.87
C ALA A 72 -4.63 -2.13 13.54
N LEU A 73 -3.32 -2.10 13.65
CA LEU A 73 -2.57 -1.08 14.37
C LEU A 73 -1.85 -0.16 13.39
N LEU A 74 -1.94 1.15 13.56
CA LEU A 74 -1.14 2.16 12.84
C LEU A 74 -0.41 3.03 13.85
N GLY A 75 0.93 2.93 13.91
CA GLY A 75 1.74 3.66 14.89
C GLY A 75 1.25 3.45 16.32
N GLY A 76 0.83 2.24 16.69
CA GLY A 76 0.26 1.88 17.99
C GLY A 76 -1.22 2.25 18.19
N THR A 77 -1.87 2.93 17.23
CA THR A 77 -3.31 3.22 17.29
C THR A 77 -4.11 2.06 16.73
N ASP A 78 -5.00 1.44 17.52
CA ASP A 78 -5.90 0.38 17.06
C ASP A 78 -7.05 0.98 16.22
N LEU A 79 -7.02 0.73 14.92
CA LEU A 79 -8.01 1.24 13.98
C LEU A 79 -9.34 0.50 14.05
N THR A 80 -9.35 -0.76 14.49
CA THR A 80 -10.57 -1.59 14.55
C THR A 80 -11.59 -1.07 15.58
N LYS A 81 -11.13 -0.29 16.55
CA LYS A 81 -11.95 0.30 17.63
C LYS A 81 -12.35 1.75 17.37
N GLN A 82 -11.92 2.34 16.23
CA GLN A 82 -12.18 3.75 15.97
C GLN A 82 -13.50 3.98 15.24
N PRO A 83 -14.25 5.02 15.59
CA PRO A 83 -15.41 5.45 14.82
C PRO A 83 -14.99 5.97 13.45
N ASP A 84 -15.90 5.89 12.46
CA ASP A 84 -15.62 6.25 11.06
C ASP A 84 -15.08 7.68 10.88
N LYS A 85 -15.56 8.62 11.68
CA LYS A 85 -15.05 10.02 11.70
C LYS A 85 -13.56 10.08 12.03
N VAL A 86 -13.09 9.24 12.97
CA VAL A 86 -11.65 9.15 13.32
C VAL A 86 -10.89 8.44 12.23
N LEU A 87 -11.40 7.34 11.69
CA LEU A 87 -10.79 6.62 10.56
C LEU A 87 -10.62 7.53 9.33
N THR A 88 -11.62 8.36 9.03
CA THR A 88 -11.54 9.35 7.94
C THR A 88 -10.39 10.34 8.15
N LYS A 89 -10.20 10.81 9.39
CA LYS A 89 -9.07 11.69 9.73
C LYS A 89 -7.73 10.97 9.59
N VAL A 90 -7.64 9.73 10.11
CA VAL A 90 -6.42 8.90 10.02
C VAL A 90 -6.05 8.66 8.56
N ARG A 91 -6.99 8.23 7.72
CA ARG A 91 -6.75 8.01 6.28
C ARG A 91 -6.22 9.25 5.59
N ARG A 92 -6.81 10.41 5.88
CA ARG A 92 -6.42 11.69 5.25
C ARG A 92 -5.04 12.19 5.67
N GLU A 93 -4.65 11.97 6.95
CA GLU A 93 -3.48 12.60 7.54
C GLU A 93 -2.27 11.66 7.68
N ARG A 94 -2.50 10.34 7.82
CA ARG A 94 -1.47 9.38 8.17
C ARG A 94 -1.27 8.25 7.14
N ILE A 95 -2.16 8.14 6.15
CA ILE A 95 -2.11 7.06 5.15
C ILE A 95 -2.09 7.66 3.74
N GLY A 96 -1.16 7.20 2.91
CA GLY A 96 -1.15 7.44 1.48
C GLY A 96 -1.73 6.24 0.72
N PHE A 97 -2.39 6.48 -0.41
CA PHE A 97 -2.90 5.42 -1.27
C PHE A 97 -2.46 5.60 -2.71
N VAL A 98 -1.97 4.51 -3.30
CA VAL A 98 -1.68 4.37 -4.72
C VAL A 98 -2.46 3.17 -5.23
N PHE A 99 -3.36 3.38 -6.20
CA PHE A 99 -4.23 2.34 -6.75
C PHE A 99 -3.85 2.01 -8.20
N GLN A 100 -4.17 0.82 -8.65
CA GLN A 100 -4.01 0.39 -10.02
C GLN A 100 -4.75 1.31 -11.01
N ALA A 101 -5.95 1.78 -10.67
CA ALA A 101 -6.78 2.67 -11.49
C ALA A 101 -6.47 4.16 -11.30
N PHE A 102 -5.33 4.52 -10.67
CA PHE A 102 -4.85 5.87 -10.38
C PHE A 102 -5.77 6.68 -9.46
N ASN A 103 -7.08 6.59 -9.62
CA ASN A 103 -8.13 7.28 -8.83
C ASN A 103 -7.89 8.80 -8.73
N LEU A 104 -7.49 9.42 -9.84
CA LEU A 104 -7.40 10.88 -9.96
C LEU A 104 -8.78 11.48 -10.21
N LEU A 105 -9.03 12.68 -9.66
CA LEU A 105 -10.25 13.42 -9.94
C LEU A 105 -10.12 14.07 -11.34
N PRO A 106 -10.97 13.69 -12.31
CA PRO A 106 -10.78 14.10 -13.70
C PRO A 106 -11.03 15.59 -13.93
N GLN A 107 -11.74 16.27 -13.03
CA GLN A 107 -12.01 17.71 -13.09
C GLN A 107 -10.83 18.56 -12.62
N LEU A 108 -9.91 17.98 -11.86
CA LEU A 108 -8.75 18.64 -11.29
C LEU A 108 -7.52 18.46 -12.18
N THR A 109 -6.64 19.46 -12.19
CA THR A 109 -5.31 19.32 -12.82
C THR A 109 -4.43 18.35 -12.02
N ALA A 110 -3.27 17.98 -12.56
CA ALA A 110 -2.27 17.18 -11.84
C ALA A 110 -1.84 17.86 -10.55
N ALA A 111 -1.52 19.15 -10.60
CA ALA A 111 -1.18 19.95 -9.42
C ALA A 111 -2.28 19.90 -8.35
N GLN A 112 -3.52 20.10 -8.74
CA GLN A 112 -4.67 20.09 -7.82
C GLN A 112 -4.90 18.69 -7.23
N ASN A 113 -4.75 17.62 -8.03
CA ASN A 113 -4.81 16.25 -7.52
C ASN A 113 -3.73 15.96 -6.46
N ILE A 114 -2.49 16.42 -6.70
CA ILE A 114 -1.37 16.26 -5.76
C ILE A 114 -1.66 16.99 -4.44
N MET A 115 -2.22 18.18 -4.52
CA MET A 115 -2.48 19.05 -3.36
C MET A 115 -3.73 18.64 -2.56
N LEU A 116 -4.64 17.87 -3.15
CA LEU A 116 -5.95 17.55 -2.59
C LEU A 116 -5.93 17.05 -1.13
N PRO A 117 -5.04 16.13 -0.70
CA PRO A 117 -5.00 15.67 0.70
C PRO A 117 -4.70 16.81 1.68
N LEU A 118 -3.85 17.76 1.30
CA LEU A 118 -3.51 18.91 2.13
C LEU A 118 -4.67 19.90 2.21
N GLU A 119 -5.32 20.19 1.09
CA GLU A 119 -6.50 21.07 1.03
C GLU A 119 -7.63 20.53 1.92
N LEU A 120 -7.92 19.21 1.82
CA LEU A 120 -8.94 18.56 2.65
C LEU A 120 -8.59 18.57 4.15
N SER A 121 -7.29 18.62 4.50
CA SER A 121 -6.82 18.68 5.89
C SER A 121 -6.60 20.10 6.40
N GLY A 122 -6.78 21.11 5.55
CA GLY A 122 -6.48 22.52 5.88
C GLY A 122 -4.99 22.78 6.13
N ARG A 123 -4.11 21.93 5.64
CA ARG A 123 -2.65 22.05 5.79
C ARG A 123 -2.04 22.79 4.61
N ARG A 124 -1.01 23.56 4.89
CA ARG A 124 -0.23 24.21 3.84
C ARG A 124 0.78 23.22 3.23
N PRO A 125 1.00 23.30 1.90
CA PRO A 125 2.04 22.52 1.26
C PRO A 125 3.44 22.94 1.73
N ASP A 126 4.35 21.97 1.78
CA ASP A 126 5.78 22.24 1.82
C ASP A 126 6.27 22.41 0.38
N PRO A 127 6.72 23.62 -0.03
CA PRO A 127 7.15 23.88 -1.41
C PRO A 127 8.37 23.04 -1.82
N HIS A 128 9.26 22.71 -0.86
CA HIS A 128 10.45 21.90 -1.13
C HIS A 128 10.06 20.45 -1.43
N LEU A 129 9.15 19.87 -0.61
CA LEU A 129 8.64 18.53 -0.88
C LEU A 129 7.88 18.47 -2.20
N TYR A 130 7.04 19.47 -2.47
CA TYR A 130 6.29 19.54 -3.72
C TYR A 130 7.21 19.58 -4.94
N GLY A 131 8.22 20.46 -4.93
CA GLY A 131 9.21 20.57 -6.00
C GLY A 131 9.98 19.24 -6.17
N HIS A 132 10.50 18.70 -5.08
CA HIS A 132 11.22 17.43 -5.09
C HIS A 132 10.40 16.27 -5.69
N LEU A 133 9.14 16.10 -5.27
CA LEU A 133 8.28 15.04 -5.78
C LEU A 133 7.97 15.23 -7.28
N THR A 134 7.64 16.43 -7.71
CA THR A 134 7.28 16.70 -9.11
C THR A 134 8.46 16.57 -10.06
N GLU A 135 9.65 16.96 -9.63
CA GLU A 135 10.90 16.82 -10.39
C GLU A 135 11.34 15.35 -10.46
N SER A 136 11.42 14.66 -9.31
CA SER A 136 11.86 13.26 -9.26
C SER A 136 10.91 12.31 -10.00
N LEU A 137 9.62 12.62 -10.04
CA LEU A 137 8.62 11.88 -10.83
C LEU A 137 8.54 12.33 -12.29
N GLY A 138 9.27 13.39 -12.68
CA GLY A 138 9.29 13.90 -14.05
C GLY A 138 7.94 14.40 -14.55
N ILE A 139 7.12 15.00 -13.67
CA ILE A 139 5.77 15.51 -13.97
C ILE A 139 5.67 17.05 -13.93
N THR A 140 6.76 17.75 -13.68
CA THR A 140 6.76 19.23 -13.53
C THR A 140 6.13 19.95 -14.74
N SER A 141 6.41 19.48 -15.98
CA SER A 141 5.82 20.05 -17.20
C SER A 141 4.36 19.62 -17.45
N ARG A 142 3.77 18.84 -16.57
CA ARG A 142 2.42 18.28 -16.71
C ARG A 142 1.45 18.74 -15.62
N LEU A 143 1.87 19.62 -14.74
CA LEU A 143 1.11 20.04 -13.56
C LEU A 143 -0.24 20.70 -13.88
N ASP A 144 -0.33 21.39 -15.01
CA ASP A 144 -1.55 22.06 -15.47
C ASP A 144 -2.47 21.15 -16.29
N HIS A 145 -2.03 19.93 -16.64
CA HIS A 145 -2.83 18.97 -17.41
C HIS A 145 -3.83 18.26 -16.52
N ARG A 146 -4.97 17.90 -17.09
CA ARG A 146 -5.98 17.03 -16.45
C ARG A 146 -5.67 15.55 -16.71
N PRO A 147 -6.20 14.62 -15.89
CA PRO A 147 -5.95 13.20 -16.05
C PRO A 147 -6.16 12.66 -17.47
N GLY A 148 -7.19 13.11 -18.18
CA GLY A 148 -7.45 12.68 -19.57
C GLY A 148 -6.41 13.13 -20.60
N GLU A 149 -5.53 14.06 -20.23
CA GLU A 149 -4.44 14.58 -21.08
C GLU A 149 -3.08 13.94 -20.75
N LEU A 150 -3.07 13.01 -19.77
CA LEU A 150 -1.88 12.34 -19.27
C LEU A 150 -1.85 10.87 -19.70
N SER A 151 -0.66 10.36 -20.03
CA SER A 151 -0.47 8.91 -20.20
C SER A 151 -0.72 8.16 -18.88
N GLY A 152 -0.96 6.85 -18.93
CA GLY A 152 -1.15 6.02 -17.74
C GLY A 152 0.02 6.12 -16.75
N GLY A 153 1.26 6.08 -17.24
CA GLY A 153 2.45 6.28 -16.41
C GLY A 153 2.52 7.66 -15.77
N GLN A 154 2.11 8.73 -16.48
CA GLN A 154 2.04 10.08 -15.91
C GLN A 154 0.94 10.17 -14.86
N GLN A 155 -0.24 9.58 -15.09
CA GLN A 155 -1.32 9.54 -14.09
C GLN A 155 -0.87 8.82 -12.81
N GLN A 156 -0.18 7.69 -12.94
CA GLN A 156 0.35 6.96 -11.79
C GLN A 156 1.36 7.79 -11.00
N ARG A 157 2.25 8.50 -11.68
CA ARG A 157 3.22 9.39 -11.02
C ARG A 157 2.53 10.54 -10.28
N VAL A 158 1.45 11.10 -10.82
CA VAL A 158 0.60 12.08 -10.13
C VAL A 158 -0.06 11.45 -8.89
N ALA A 159 -0.58 10.21 -9.00
CA ALA A 159 -1.17 9.50 -7.87
C ALA A 159 -0.15 9.23 -6.75
N ILE A 160 1.09 8.88 -7.10
CA ILE A 160 2.19 8.71 -6.14
C ILE A 160 2.57 10.03 -5.47
N ALA A 161 2.72 11.12 -6.24
CA ALA A 161 2.98 12.45 -5.68
C ALA A 161 1.89 12.85 -4.69
N ARG A 162 0.61 12.63 -5.04
CA ARG A 162 -0.54 12.85 -4.16
C ARG A 162 -0.44 12.05 -2.87
N ALA A 163 -0.10 10.76 -2.95
CA ALA A 163 0.01 9.87 -1.80
C ALA A 163 1.10 10.33 -0.82
N LEU A 164 2.23 10.85 -1.33
CA LEU A 164 3.38 11.26 -0.52
C LEU A 164 3.28 12.71 -0.01
N MET A 165 2.46 13.55 -0.64
CA MET A 165 2.39 14.98 -0.33
C MET A 165 1.98 15.29 1.11
N SER A 166 1.17 14.44 1.73
CA SER A 166 0.77 14.58 3.13
C SER A 166 1.83 14.11 4.14
N ARG A 167 2.97 13.54 3.70
CA ARG A 167 3.97 12.85 4.52
C ARG A 167 3.32 11.77 5.41
N PRO A 168 2.67 10.77 4.82
CA PRO A 168 1.97 9.74 5.58
C PRO A 168 2.96 8.85 6.35
N GLU A 169 2.47 8.18 7.41
CA GLU A 169 3.26 7.17 8.13
C GLU A 169 3.46 5.90 7.30
N VAL A 170 2.49 5.59 6.41
CA VAL A 170 2.53 4.45 5.49
C VAL A 170 1.84 4.79 4.18
N VAL A 171 2.40 4.31 3.07
CA VAL A 171 1.76 4.30 1.75
C VAL A 171 1.34 2.87 1.44
N PHE A 172 0.05 2.66 1.20
CA PHE A 172 -0.48 1.43 0.64
C PHE A 172 -0.57 1.54 -0.88
N ALA A 173 0.03 0.59 -1.58
CA ALA A 173 0.04 0.53 -3.04
C ALA A 173 -0.61 -0.78 -3.52
N ASP A 174 -1.81 -0.68 -4.10
CA ASP A 174 -2.55 -1.83 -4.63
C ASP A 174 -2.30 -1.95 -6.12
N GLU A 175 -1.52 -2.96 -6.52
CA GLU A 175 -1.12 -3.23 -7.91
C GLU A 175 -0.64 -1.97 -8.65
N PRO A 176 0.36 -1.21 -8.11
CA PRO A 176 0.69 0.14 -8.61
C PRO A 176 1.20 0.17 -10.05
N THR A 177 1.54 -0.98 -10.62
CA THR A 177 2.07 -1.12 -11.99
C THR A 177 1.14 -1.90 -12.92
N GLY A 178 0.01 -2.39 -12.42
CA GLY A 178 -0.87 -3.31 -13.17
C GLY A 178 -1.47 -2.74 -14.47
N ASN A 179 -1.55 -1.41 -14.61
CA ASN A 179 -2.05 -0.73 -15.80
C ASN A 179 -0.94 -0.01 -16.59
N LEU A 180 0.33 -0.33 -16.35
CA LEU A 180 1.47 0.32 -16.97
C LEU A 180 2.23 -0.62 -17.91
N ASP A 181 2.87 -0.04 -18.92
CA ASP A 181 3.90 -0.76 -19.67
C ASP A 181 5.12 -1.06 -18.78
N SER A 182 5.93 -2.04 -19.18
CA SER A 182 7.06 -2.53 -18.37
C SER A 182 8.07 -1.44 -18.01
N ARG A 183 8.32 -0.47 -18.90
CA ARG A 183 9.26 0.63 -18.63
C ARG A 183 8.69 1.60 -17.60
N SER A 184 7.45 2.06 -17.80
CA SER A 184 6.78 2.96 -16.85
C SER A 184 6.60 2.29 -15.49
N GLY A 185 6.31 0.98 -15.46
CA GLY A 185 6.21 0.19 -14.24
C GLY A 185 7.53 0.15 -13.47
N ALA A 186 8.65 -0.13 -14.15
CA ALA A 186 9.98 -0.15 -13.54
C ALA A 186 10.37 1.22 -12.95
N GLU A 187 10.08 2.32 -13.67
CA GLU A 187 10.34 3.69 -13.20
C GLU A 187 9.54 4.03 -11.94
N VAL A 188 8.27 3.60 -11.88
CA VAL A 188 7.40 3.75 -10.68
C VAL A 188 7.94 2.97 -9.50
N LEU A 189 8.30 1.70 -9.67
CA LEU A 189 8.83 0.84 -8.60
C LEU A 189 10.17 1.36 -8.07
N LEU A 190 11.04 1.83 -8.97
CA LEU A 190 12.32 2.44 -8.59
C LEU A 190 12.09 3.71 -7.75
N PHE A 191 11.13 4.56 -8.15
CA PHE A 191 10.79 5.75 -7.38
C PHE A 191 10.25 5.38 -5.98
N LEU A 192 9.34 4.39 -5.87
CA LEU A 192 8.83 3.93 -4.58
C LEU A 192 9.97 3.42 -3.69
N ARG A 193 10.88 2.59 -4.24
CA ARG A 193 12.06 2.11 -3.51
C ARG A 193 12.98 3.24 -3.06
N ASN A 194 13.21 4.25 -3.89
CA ASN A 194 14.04 5.40 -3.53
C ASN A 194 13.36 6.26 -2.47
N SER A 195 12.03 6.42 -2.50
CA SER A 195 11.32 7.19 -1.47
C SER A 195 11.42 6.58 -0.07
N VAL A 196 11.59 5.25 0.04
CA VAL A 196 11.92 4.60 1.32
C VAL A 196 13.30 5.02 1.80
N ARG A 197 14.30 5.02 0.92
CA ARG A 197 15.70 5.31 1.27
C ARG A 197 15.96 6.80 1.54
N GLU A 198 15.36 7.68 0.74
CA GLU A 198 15.62 9.12 0.77
C GLU A 198 14.66 9.87 1.70
N LEU A 199 13.40 9.48 1.75
CA LEU A 199 12.37 10.13 2.54
C LEU A 199 12.01 9.38 3.83
N GLY A 200 12.57 8.19 4.06
CA GLY A 200 12.22 7.33 5.19
C GLY A 200 10.79 6.83 5.13
N GLN A 201 10.19 6.75 3.92
CA GLN A 201 8.80 6.37 3.74
C GLN A 201 8.61 4.88 4.01
N THR A 202 7.51 4.52 4.67
CA THR A 202 7.08 3.11 4.77
C THR A 202 6.13 2.80 3.62
N ILE A 203 6.35 1.70 2.90
CA ILE A 203 5.50 1.27 1.78
C ILE A 203 5.06 -0.17 1.98
N VAL A 204 3.76 -0.41 1.82
CA VAL A 204 3.15 -1.74 1.77
C VAL A 204 2.47 -1.89 0.42
N MET A 205 3.02 -2.74 -0.43
CA MET A 205 2.54 -2.98 -1.80
C MET A 205 1.86 -4.33 -1.89
N VAL A 206 0.68 -4.39 -2.48
CA VAL A 206 0.06 -5.64 -2.94
C VAL A 206 0.40 -5.81 -4.42
N THR A 207 0.92 -6.97 -4.79
CA THR A 207 1.17 -7.33 -6.18
C THR A 207 1.12 -8.84 -6.39
N HIS A 208 0.85 -9.26 -7.62
CA HIS A 208 0.97 -10.64 -8.07
C HIS A 208 2.19 -10.85 -8.99
N ASP A 209 2.91 -9.77 -9.33
CA ASP A 209 4.09 -9.81 -10.21
C ASP A 209 5.38 -10.00 -9.39
N PRO A 210 6.10 -11.14 -9.54
CA PRO A 210 7.39 -11.36 -8.88
C PRO A 210 8.44 -10.29 -9.23
N SER A 211 8.40 -9.74 -10.44
CA SER A 211 9.33 -8.70 -10.86
C SER A 211 9.10 -7.40 -10.10
N ALA A 212 7.85 -7.07 -9.80
CA ALA A 212 7.50 -5.92 -8.96
C ALA A 212 7.90 -6.15 -7.50
N ALA A 213 7.67 -7.35 -6.97
CA ALA A 213 8.01 -7.71 -5.60
C ALA A 213 9.52 -7.69 -5.32
N ALA A 214 10.35 -7.99 -6.32
CA ALA A 214 11.81 -7.92 -6.22
C ALA A 214 12.36 -6.51 -5.97
N TYR A 215 11.57 -5.46 -6.10
CA TYR A 215 11.93 -4.10 -5.69
C TYR A 215 11.79 -3.87 -4.18
N ALA A 216 11.03 -4.72 -3.48
CA ALA A 216 10.81 -4.59 -2.04
C ALA A 216 12.04 -5.07 -1.23
N ASP A 217 12.10 -4.66 0.03
CA ASP A 217 13.11 -5.15 0.99
C ASP A 217 12.67 -6.48 1.61
N ARG A 218 11.36 -6.72 1.66
CA ARG A 218 10.73 -7.93 2.22
C ARG A 218 9.45 -8.28 1.46
N VAL A 219 9.18 -9.58 1.30
CA VAL A 219 7.90 -10.11 0.81
C VAL A 219 7.21 -10.88 1.92
N VAL A 220 5.92 -10.61 2.11
CA VAL A 220 5.01 -11.40 2.95
C VAL A 220 4.11 -12.22 2.03
N LEU A 221 4.14 -13.53 2.20
CA LEU A 221 3.34 -14.47 1.41
C LEU A 221 2.04 -14.79 2.14
N LEU A 222 0.92 -14.59 1.45
CA LEU A 222 -0.42 -14.88 1.97
C LEU A 222 -1.04 -16.05 1.20
N ALA A 223 -1.56 -17.04 1.91
CA ALA A 223 -2.33 -18.15 1.35
C ALA A 223 -3.53 -18.43 2.27
N ASP A 224 -4.70 -18.64 1.68
CA ASP A 224 -5.96 -19.01 2.37
C ASP A 224 -6.24 -18.15 3.62
N GLY A 225 -6.01 -16.83 3.49
CA GLY A 225 -6.24 -15.86 4.56
C GLY A 225 -5.22 -15.87 5.69
N ARG A 226 -4.09 -16.57 5.55
CA ARG A 226 -3.03 -16.69 6.56
C ARG A 226 -1.66 -16.30 6.01
N VAL A 227 -0.74 -15.87 6.88
CA VAL A 227 0.66 -15.71 6.50
C VAL A 227 1.28 -17.08 6.30
N ALA A 228 1.72 -17.35 5.07
CA ALA A 228 2.32 -18.63 4.67
C ALA A 228 3.86 -18.61 4.72
N GLY A 229 4.47 -17.42 4.71
CA GLY A 229 5.91 -17.26 4.79
C GLY A 229 6.35 -15.83 4.52
N GLU A 230 7.65 -15.60 4.63
CA GLU A 230 8.29 -14.32 4.39
C GLU A 230 9.62 -14.52 3.67
N ILE A 231 10.02 -13.54 2.86
CA ILE A 231 11.28 -13.53 2.13
C ILE A 231 11.94 -12.17 2.39
N ASP A 232 13.10 -12.18 3.02
CA ASP A 232 13.94 -11.00 3.15
C ASP A 232 14.84 -10.86 1.92
N HIS A 233 15.06 -9.65 1.47
CA HIS A 233 15.85 -9.33 0.28
C HIS A 233 15.45 -10.17 -0.95
N PRO A 234 14.18 -10.07 -1.38
CA PRO A 234 13.64 -10.90 -2.45
C PRO A 234 14.33 -10.62 -3.79
N ASP A 235 14.47 -11.68 -4.57
CA ASP A 235 14.71 -11.61 -6.02
C ASP A 235 13.59 -12.32 -6.78
N ILE A 236 13.58 -12.19 -8.12
CA ILE A 236 12.51 -12.76 -8.95
C ILE A 236 12.45 -14.28 -8.78
N THR A 237 13.58 -14.95 -8.64
CA THR A 237 13.65 -16.42 -8.53
C THR A 237 13.07 -16.90 -7.20
N SER A 238 13.56 -16.35 -6.08
CA SER A 238 13.09 -16.71 -4.74
C SER A 238 11.59 -16.50 -4.56
N VAL A 239 11.08 -15.38 -5.11
CA VAL A 239 9.63 -15.08 -5.08
C VAL A 239 8.83 -16.07 -5.94
N SER A 240 9.31 -16.36 -7.16
CA SER A 240 8.62 -17.30 -8.07
C SER A 240 8.57 -18.72 -7.49
N ASP A 241 9.67 -19.20 -6.95
CA ASP A 241 9.76 -20.53 -6.33
C ASP A 241 8.82 -20.66 -5.12
N ALA A 242 8.78 -19.62 -4.28
CA ALA A 242 7.87 -19.59 -3.14
C ALA A 242 6.39 -19.60 -3.55
N LEU A 243 6.02 -18.83 -4.60
CA LEU A 243 4.65 -18.83 -5.13
C LEU A 243 4.27 -20.19 -5.75
N GLN A 244 5.20 -20.84 -6.47
CA GLN A 244 4.98 -22.19 -7.00
C GLN A 244 4.77 -23.21 -5.87
N SER A 245 5.57 -23.15 -4.82
CA SER A 245 5.42 -24.02 -3.65
C SER A 245 4.06 -23.87 -2.98
N LEU A 246 3.55 -22.63 -2.87
CA LEU A 246 2.20 -22.37 -2.35
C LEU A 246 1.08 -22.89 -3.26
N ALA A 247 1.30 -22.93 -4.58
CA ALA A 247 0.32 -23.46 -5.53
C ALA A 247 0.23 -25.00 -5.49
N VAL A 248 1.33 -25.68 -5.20
CA VAL A 248 1.39 -27.16 -5.11
C VAL A 248 0.84 -27.69 -3.78
N ALA A 249 0.89 -26.87 -2.72
CA ALA A 249 0.41 -27.26 -1.37
C ALA A 249 -1.13 -27.20 -1.21
N ARG A 250 -1.86 -26.80 -2.24
CA ARG A 250 -3.32 -26.77 -2.34
C ARG A 250 -3.85 -28.05 -3.00
#